data_ddb4cc0c373768fdc18f92c6ac65d32e
#
_entry.id   ddb4cc0c373768fdc18f92c6ac65d32e
#
_cell.length_a   1.000
_cell.length_b   1.000
_cell.length_c   1.000
_cell.angle_alpha   90.00
_cell.angle_beta   90.00
_cell.angle_gamma   90.00
#
_symmetry.space_group_name_H-M   'P 1'
#
loop_
_entity.id
_entity.type
_entity.pdbx_description
1 polymer ?
#
loop_
_entity_poly.entity_id
_entity_poly.type
_entity_poly.pdbx_seq_one_letter_code
_entity_poly.pdbx_strand_id
1 'polypeptide(L)'
;MMFGYRINTNRDGVPYLRTTSVTVGTDSVDFALGFRPIEPIGDITINVANAIPDGTTGTLPVRFTLNGSTRALTFFGGTAVTAADLVGTGDIKVFHNFYNGTLQLVSPLAPTA
;
A
#
# COMPACT_ATOMS: atom_id res chain seq x y z
N MET A 1 0.15 25.09 17.39
CA MET A 1 0.57 24.56 17.10
C MET A 1 0.41 23.69 16.90
N MET A 2 0.28 23.41 16.66
CA MET A 2 0.43 22.60 16.49
C MET A 2 0.85 21.88 16.80
N PHE A 3 0.71 21.59 17.21
CA PHE A 3 1.06 21.01 17.41
C PHE A 3 1.32 20.17 17.25
N GLY A 4 1.23 20.55 17.43
CA GLY A 4 1.86 19.67 17.76
C GLY A 4 2.14 18.31 17.30
N TYR A 5 1.26 17.46 17.42
CA TYR A 5 1.48 16.13 16.91
C TYR A 5 1.47 16.17 15.40
N ARG A 6 2.03 15.19 14.78
CA ARG A 6 1.98 15.12 13.35
C ARG A 6 1.87 13.67 12.88
N ILE A 7 1.28 13.54 11.72
CA ILE A 7 1.26 12.28 10.98
C ILE A 7 2.67 12.04 10.49
N ASN A 8 3.10 10.79 10.41
CA ASN A 8 4.35 10.48 9.76
C ASN A 8 4.27 10.90 8.30
N THR A 9 5.14 11.81 7.90
CA THR A 9 5.16 12.31 6.55
C THR A 9 6.58 12.26 6.02
N ASN A 10 6.71 12.23 4.70
CA ASN A 10 7.99 12.47 4.09
C ASN A 10 8.23 13.98 4.06
N ARG A 11 9.38 14.40 3.54
CA ARG A 11 9.74 15.81 3.53
C ARG A 11 8.80 16.69 2.72
N ASP A 12 7.98 16.10 1.84
CA ASP A 12 7.03 16.83 1.01
C ASP A 12 5.66 16.91 1.66
N GLY A 13 5.50 16.41 2.87
CA GLY A 13 4.24 16.46 3.58
C GLY A 13 3.28 15.32 3.25
N VAL A 14 3.69 14.37 2.44
CA VAL A 14 2.86 13.21 2.09
C VAL A 14 2.93 12.19 3.24
N PRO A 15 1.78 11.66 3.69
CA PRO A 15 1.81 10.63 4.74
C PRO A 15 2.68 9.46 4.35
N TYR A 16 3.47 8.98 5.30
CA TYR A 16 4.40 7.89 5.10
C TYR A 16 4.02 6.75 6.03
N LEU A 17 3.63 5.64 5.45
CA LEU A 17 3.20 4.47 6.19
C LEU A 17 4.13 3.31 5.91
N ARG A 18 4.23 2.40 6.87
CA ARG A 18 5.12 1.26 6.73
C ARG A 18 4.35 -0.01 7.02
N THR A 19 4.62 -1.05 6.24
CA THR A 19 4.01 -2.35 6.50
C THR A 19 4.57 -2.93 7.79
N THR A 20 3.71 -3.60 8.55
CA THR A 20 4.11 -4.27 9.79
C THR A 20 4.17 -5.77 9.60
N SER A 21 3.42 -6.30 8.65
CA SER A 21 3.43 -7.74 8.35
C SER A 21 2.84 -7.99 6.97
N VAL A 22 3.12 -9.17 6.44
CA VAL A 22 2.51 -9.64 5.20
C VAL A 22 1.95 -11.04 5.46
N THR A 23 0.72 -11.26 5.01
CA THR A 23 0.05 -12.55 5.14
C THR A 23 -0.38 -13.02 3.77
N VAL A 24 0.02 -14.23 3.40
CA VAL A 24 -0.37 -14.82 2.12
C VAL A 24 -1.52 -15.79 2.38
N GLY A 25 -2.68 -15.46 1.84
CA GLY A 25 -3.85 -16.31 1.93
C GLY A 25 -4.05 -17.09 0.64
N THR A 26 -5.22 -17.72 0.53
CA THR A 26 -5.55 -18.48 -0.68
C THR A 26 -6.03 -17.55 -1.79
N ASP A 27 -6.56 -16.38 -1.45
CA ASP A 27 -7.20 -15.48 -2.39
C ASP A 27 -6.47 -14.15 -2.57
N SER A 28 -5.54 -13.82 -1.70
CA SER A 28 -4.88 -12.52 -1.73
C SER A 28 -3.62 -12.51 -0.89
N VAL A 29 -2.81 -11.47 -1.11
CA VAL A 29 -1.66 -11.17 -0.28
C VAL A 29 -2.01 -9.88 0.47
N ASP A 30 -2.03 -9.95 1.79
CA ASP A 30 -2.47 -8.84 2.62
C ASP A 30 -1.30 -8.27 3.41
N PHE A 31 -1.07 -6.97 3.25
CA PHE A 31 -0.10 -6.24 4.06
C PHE A 31 -0.84 -5.46 5.13
N ALA A 32 -0.37 -5.55 6.36
CA ALA A 32 -0.88 -4.71 7.43
C ALA A 32 -0.04 -3.45 7.52
N LEU A 33 -0.70 -2.31 7.68
CA LEU A 33 -0.04 -1.03 7.88
C LEU A 33 -0.24 -0.59 9.32
N GLY A 34 0.72 0.17 9.85
CA GLY A 34 0.56 0.77 11.14
C GLY A 34 -0.57 1.79 11.11
N PHE A 35 -1.28 1.91 12.23
CA PHE A 35 -2.36 2.89 12.32
C PHE A 35 -1.80 4.31 12.21
N ARG A 36 -2.40 5.10 11.34
CA ARG A 36 -2.06 6.51 11.16
C ARG A 36 -3.30 7.26 10.69
N PRO A 37 -3.55 8.46 11.21
CA PRO A 37 -4.59 9.32 10.61
C PRO A 37 -4.16 9.71 9.21
N ILE A 38 -5.08 9.63 8.27
CA ILE A 38 -4.83 10.06 6.89
C ILE A 38 -6.05 10.79 6.37
N GLU A 39 -5.83 11.59 5.36
CA GLU A 39 -6.93 12.25 4.68
C GLU A 39 -7.75 11.24 3.90
N PRO A 40 -9.07 11.48 3.75
CA PRO A 40 -9.91 10.56 2.99
C PRO A 40 -9.51 10.44 1.52
N ILE A 41 -8.90 11.47 0.97
CA ILE A 41 -8.45 11.50 -0.42
C ILE A 41 -7.06 12.11 -0.42
N GLY A 42 -6.13 11.47 -1.07
CA GLY A 42 -4.80 12.04 -1.22
C GLY A 42 -3.72 11.00 -1.44
N ASP A 43 -2.52 11.50 -1.65
CA ASP A 43 -1.35 10.66 -1.89
C ASP A 43 -0.83 10.09 -0.57
N ILE A 44 -0.35 8.85 -0.64
CA ILE A 44 0.28 8.18 0.48
C ILE A 44 1.53 7.50 -0.05
N THR A 45 2.63 7.58 0.71
CA THR A 45 3.81 6.77 0.44
C THR A 45 3.80 5.60 1.39
N ILE A 46 3.93 4.40 0.86
CA ILE A 46 3.97 3.17 1.65
C ILE A 46 5.35 2.55 1.52
N ASN A 47 5.98 2.34 2.66
CA ASN A 47 7.23 1.58 2.71
C ASN A 47 6.85 0.11 2.85
N VAL A 48 7.06 -0.67 1.80
CA VAL A 48 6.85 -2.11 1.84
C VAL A 48 8.09 -2.72 2.48
N ALA A 49 8.00 -2.91 3.78
CA ALA A 49 9.15 -3.38 4.58
C ALA A 49 9.20 -4.91 4.67
N ASN A 50 8.12 -5.58 4.32
CA ASN A 50 8.00 -7.03 4.40
C ASN A 50 7.85 -7.58 3.00
N ALA A 51 8.83 -8.35 2.54
CA ALA A 51 8.78 -8.93 1.21
C ALA A 51 7.75 -10.05 1.16
N ILE A 52 7.07 -10.19 0.03
CA ILE A 52 6.18 -11.32 -0.20
C ILE A 52 7.04 -12.58 -0.23
N PRO A 53 6.67 -13.64 0.52
CA PRO A 53 7.48 -14.85 0.58
C PRO A 53 7.67 -15.49 -0.78
N ASP A 54 8.84 -16.08 -0.98
CA ASP A 54 9.12 -16.86 -2.18
C ASP A 54 8.11 -18.00 -2.32
N GLY A 55 7.76 -18.32 -3.54
CA GLY A 55 6.81 -19.38 -3.80
C GLY A 55 5.36 -18.95 -3.76
N THR A 56 5.10 -17.68 -3.45
CA THR A 56 3.74 -17.15 -3.48
C THR A 56 3.22 -17.15 -4.92
N THR A 57 1.96 -17.56 -5.09
CA THR A 57 1.33 -17.53 -6.40
C THR A 57 1.28 -16.09 -6.91
N GLY A 58 1.89 -15.85 -8.08
CA GLY A 58 2.07 -14.50 -8.61
C GLY A 58 0.79 -13.80 -9.02
N THR A 59 -0.29 -14.54 -9.23
CA THR A 59 -1.55 -13.95 -9.68
C THR A 59 -2.43 -13.46 -8.52
N LEU A 60 -2.04 -13.69 -7.28
CA LEU A 60 -2.83 -13.25 -6.13
C LEU A 60 -2.85 -11.71 -6.06
N PRO A 61 -4.03 -11.11 -5.90
CA PRO A 61 -4.11 -9.66 -5.75
C PRO A 61 -3.52 -9.20 -4.42
N VAL A 62 -2.95 -8.01 -4.42
CA VAL A 62 -2.36 -7.40 -3.23
C VAL A 62 -3.37 -6.46 -2.59
N ARG A 63 -3.48 -6.53 -1.27
CA ARG A 63 -4.34 -5.65 -0.50
C ARG A 63 -3.57 -5.08 0.68
N PHE A 64 -3.97 -3.90 1.11
CA PHE A 64 -3.42 -3.28 2.32
C PHE A 64 -4.52 -3.05 3.33
N THR A 65 -4.25 -3.36 4.58
CA THR A 65 -5.14 -3.03 5.69
C THR A 65 -4.71 -1.70 6.27
N LEU A 66 -5.57 -0.71 6.14
CA LEU A 66 -5.30 0.67 6.52
C LEU A 66 -6.34 1.09 7.56
N ASN A 67 -5.87 1.34 8.78
CA ASN A 67 -6.73 1.76 9.89
C ASN A 67 -7.95 0.85 10.07
N GLY A 68 -7.74 -0.46 9.95
CA GLY A 68 -8.81 -1.43 10.14
C GLY A 68 -9.62 -1.75 8.90
N SER A 69 -9.37 -1.10 7.78
CA SER A 69 -10.07 -1.36 6.52
C SER A 69 -9.11 -1.96 5.50
N THR A 70 -9.52 -3.06 4.90
CA THR A 70 -8.72 -3.69 3.85
C THR A 70 -9.08 -3.09 2.50
N ARG A 71 -8.06 -2.67 1.76
CA ARG A 71 -8.25 -2.00 0.48
C ARG A 71 -7.39 -2.66 -0.58
N ALA A 72 -8.00 -2.93 -1.72
CA ALA A 72 -7.29 -3.50 -2.87
C ALA A 72 -6.31 -2.49 -3.43
N LEU A 73 -5.14 -2.96 -3.85
CA LEU A 73 -4.18 -2.15 -4.58
C LEU A 73 -4.43 -2.37 -6.07
N THR A 74 -4.68 -1.30 -6.79
CA THR A 74 -5.02 -1.38 -8.21
C THR A 74 -4.14 -0.45 -9.03
N PHE A 75 -4.05 -0.74 -10.34
CA PHE A 75 -3.51 0.20 -11.32
C PHE A 75 -4.61 1.17 -11.75
N PHE A 76 -4.23 2.21 -12.46
CA PHE A 76 -5.20 3.07 -13.12
C PHE A 76 -6.04 2.21 -14.05
N GLY A 77 -7.34 2.35 -13.98
CA GLY A 77 -8.26 1.52 -14.75
C GLY A 77 -8.86 0.37 -13.95
N GLY A 78 -8.37 0.12 -12.75
CA GLY A 78 -8.96 -0.83 -11.82
C GLY A 78 -8.39 -2.23 -11.83
N THR A 79 -7.41 -2.51 -12.68
CA THR A 79 -6.76 -3.82 -12.70
C THR A 79 -5.99 -4.04 -11.39
N ALA A 80 -6.16 -5.19 -10.78
CA ALA A 80 -5.49 -5.50 -9.51
C ALA A 80 -3.98 -5.59 -9.69
N VAL A 81 -3.25 -5.01 -8.73
CA VAL A 81 -1.81 -5.24 -8.62
C VAL A 81 -1.64 -6.61 -7.98
N THR A 82 -0.81 -7.44 -8.56
CA THR A 82 -0.64 -8.81 -8.10
C THR A 82 0.69 -9.01 -7.38
N ALA A 83 0.85 -10.16 -6.75
CA ALA A 83 2.08 -10.49 -6.05
C ALA A 83 3.30 -10.43 -6.99
N ALA A 84 3.12 -10.82 -8.24
CA ALA A 84 4.23 -10.75 -9.22
C ALA A 84 4.63 -9.32 -9.54
N ASP A 85 3.72 -8.37 -9.39
CA ASP A 85 4.00 -6.97 -9.67
C ASP A 85 4.73 -6.28 -8.51
N LEU A 86 4.67 -6.85 -7.32
CA LEU A 86 5.18 -6.21 -6.11
C LEU A 86 6.19 -7.11 -5.41
N VAL A 87 7.31 -7.34 -6.08
CA VAL A 87 8.37 -8.20 -5.57
C VAL A 87 9.41 -7.36 -4.83
N GLY A 88 9.83 -7.86 -3.66
CA GLY A 88 10.88 -7.21 -2.90
C GLY A 88 10.33 -6.20 -1.91
N THR A 89 11.17 -5.24 -1.56
CA THR A 89 10.83 -4.19 -0.59
C THR A 89 11.16 -2.83 -1.18
N GLY A 90 10.57 -1.80 -0.63
CA GLY A 90 10.83 -0.43 -1.08
C GLY A 90 9.62 0.46 -0.88
N ASP A 91 9.74 1.67 -1.37
CA ASP A 91 8.69 2.67 -1.24
C ASP A 91 7.84 2.69 -2.50
N ILE A 92 6.53 2.72 -2.29
CA ILE A 92 5.58 2.92 -3.38
C ILE A 92 4.71 4.13 -3.05
N LYS A 93 4.20 4.77 -4.09
CA LYS A 93 3.25 5.87 -3.94
C LYS A 93 1.91 5.40 -4.43
N VAL A 94 0.89 5.65 -3.62
CA VAL A 94 -0.48 5.28 -3.95
C VAL A 94 -1.39 6.49 -3.74
N PHE A 95 -2.49 6.52 -4.45
CA PHE A 95 -3.52 7.53 -4.24
C PHE A 95 -4.67 6.86 -3.50
N HIS A 96 -4.98 7.39 -2.33
CA HIS A 96 -6.08 6.91 -1.50
C HIS A 96 -7.33 7.69 -1.81
N ASN A 97 -8.41 6.99 -2.15
CA ASN A 97 -9.70 7.61 -2.35
C ASN A 97 -10.72 6.81 -1.55
N PHE A 98 -11.20 7.40 -0.46
CA PHE A 98 -12.15 6.75 0.42
C PHE A 98 -13.40 6.29 -0.30
N TYR A 99 -13.84 7.08 -1.27
CA TYR A 99 -15.08 6.77 -1.99
C TYR A 99 -14.95 5.54 -2.88
N ASN A 100 -13.77 5.26 -3.38
CA ASN A 100 -13.54 4.10 -4.24
C ASN A 100 -13.22 2.84 -3.43
N GLY A 101 -12.78 3.01 -2.19
CA GLY A 101 -12.40 1.87 -1.37
C GLY A 101 -11.14 1.14 -1.83
N THR A 102 -10.34 1.76 -2.69
CA THR A 102 -9.12 1.17 -3.22
C THR A 102 -7.95 2.11 -3.07
N LEU A 103 -6.74 1.55 -3.21
CA LEU A 103 -5.52 2.33 -3.33
C LEU A 103 -5.04 2.17 -4.76
N GLN A 104 -4.81 3.28 -5.44
CA GLN A 104 -4.30 3.22 -6.80
C GLN A 104 -2.80 3.40 -6.80
N LEU A 105 -2.07 2.44 -7.36
CA LEU A 105 -0.63 2.53 -7.45
C LEU A 105 -0.25 3.61 -8.46
N VAL A 106 0.53 4.58 -8.00
CA VAL A 106 0.95 5.71 -8.81
C VAL A 106 2.41 5.56 -9.25
N SER A 107 3.30 5.16 -8.34
CA SER A 107 4.72 5.12 -8.62
C SER A 107 5.48 4.37 -7.52
N PRO A 108 6.56 3.72 -7.84
CA PRO A 108 7.01 3.42 -9.21
C PRO A 108 6.27 2.21 -9.71
N LEU A 109 6.10 2.14 -11.01
CA LEU A 109 5.74 0.88 -11.63
C LEU A 109 7.02 0.10 -11.71
N ALA A 110 7.18 -0.86 -10.82
CA ALA A 110 8.35 -1.70 -10.90
C ALA A 110 8.26 -2.45 -12.23
N PRO A 111 9.29 -2.40 -13.06
CA PRO A 111 9.27 -3.21 -14.26
C PRO A 111 9.27 -4.66 -13.84
N THR A 112 8.27 -5.38 -14.27
CA THR A 112 8.32 -6.81 -14.19
C THR A 112 9.20 -7.24 -15.33
N ALA A 113 10.39 -7.58 -14.97
CA ALA A 113 11.31 -8.03 -15.99
C ALA A 113 10.84 -9.37 -16.53
#